data_3c46e35eac7f1a86337db79e692d9388
#
_entry.id   3c46e35eac7f1a86337db79e692d9388
#
_cell.length_a   1.000
_cell.length_b   1.000
_cell.length_c   1.000
_cell.angle_alpha   90.00
_cell.angle_beta   90.00
_cell.angle_gamma   90.00
#
_symmetry.space_group_name_H-M   'P 1'
#
loop_
_entity.id
_entity.type
_entity.pdbx_description
1 polymer ?
#
loop_
_entity_poly.entity_id
_entity_poly.type
_entity_poly.pdbx_seq_one_letter_code
_entity_poly.pdbx_strand_id
1 'polypeptide(L)' 'STLINDENNQQVRFDLALALFTKGETSEAIQELLTIFRIDQEWNDDAARQQLFKFFDILGSENPITLSGRRQLASMLFA' A
#
# COMPACT_ATOMS: atom_id res chain seq x y z
N SER A 1 4.79 19.69 13.78
CA SER A 1 4.69 19.53 13.36
C SER A 1 4.33 19.04 12.62
N THR A 2 4.13 18.94 12.07
CA THR A 2 3.76 18.58 11.34
C THR A 2 4.27 17.90 10.58
N LEU A 3 4.83 17.40 10.55
CA LEU A 3 5.46 16.60 9.97
C LEU A 3 4.77 15.65 9.26
N ILE A 4 4.19 15.97 8.27
CA ILE A 4 3.44 15.21 7.47
C ILE A 4 4.11 14.04 6.92
N ASN A 5 5.33 14.16 6.59
CA ASN A 5 6.03 13.05 5.97
C ASN A 5 6.88 12.32 6.93
N ASP A 6 6.69 12.48 8.23
CA ASP A 6 7.59 11.81 9.10
C ASP A 6 7.29 10.32 9.13
N GLU A 7 8.21 9.56 9.66
CA GLU A 7 8.11 8.12 9.66
C GLU A 7 6.94 7.61 10.47
N ASN A 8 6.52 8.39 11.48
CA ASN A 8 5.39 7.97 12.29
C ASN A 8 4.10 7.94 11.48
N ASN A 9 3.93 8.90 10.57
CA ASN A 9 2.75 8.89 9.73
C ASN A 9 2.74 7.70 8.79
N GLN A 10 3.89 7.35 8.26
CA GLN A 10 3.97 6.18 7.38
C GLN A 10 3.67 4.91 8.16
N GLN A 11 4.21 4.80 9.37
CA GLN A 11 3.98 3.61 10.18
C GLN A 11 2.51 3.48 10.56
N VAL A 12 1.88 4.58 10.94
CA VAL A 12 0.47 4.57 11.28
C VAL A 12 -0.36 4.14 10.08
N ARG A 13 -0.03 4.65 8.91
CA ARG A 13 -0.74 4.31 7.70
C ARG A 13 -0.55 2.85 7.33
N PHE A 14 0.65 2.34 7.53
CA PHE A 14 0.95 0.95 7.28
C PHE A 14 0.13 0.04 8.21
N ASP A 15 0.11 0.39 9.50
CA ASP A 15 -0.65 -0.37 10.48
C ASP A 15 -2.15 -0.33 10.16
N LEU A 16 -2.64 0.81 9.70
CA LEU A 16 -4.03 0.94 9.30
C LEU A 16 -4.33 0.03 8.11
N ALA A 17 -3.42 -0.03 7.16
CA ALA A 17 -3.61 -0.89 5.99
C ALA A 17 -3.77 -2.35 6.41
N LEU A 18 -2.93 -2.79 7.33
CA LEU A 18 -3.02 -4.17 7.78
C LEU A 18 -4.35 -4.43 8.50
N ALA A 19 -4.80 -3.48 9.31
CA ALA A 19 -6.07 -3.62 10.02
C ALA A 19 -7.23 -3.64 9.04
N LEU A 20 -7.19 -2.78 8.02
CA LEU A 20 -8.25 -2.74 7.03
C LEU A 20 -8.33 -4.06 6.27
N PHE A 21 -7.19 -4.62 5.91
CA PHE A 21 -7.17 -5.88 5.21
C PHE A 21 -7.79 -6.98 6.06
N THR A 22 -7.46 -6.99 7.34
CA THR A 22 -8.00 -7.98 8.27
C THR A 22 -9.52 -7.85 8.41
N LYS A 23 -10.02 -6.63 8.33
CA LYS A 23 -11.46 -6.40 8.44
C LYS A 23 -12.21 -6.72 7.15
N GLY A 24 -11.50 -7.04 6.10
CA GLY A 24 -12.14 -7.30 4.84
C GLY A 24 -12.24 -6.10 3.92
N GLU A 25 -11.68 -4.95 4.33
CA GLU A 25 -11.72 -3.75 3.51
C GLU A 25 -10.46 -3.70 2.66
N THR A 26 -10.33 -4.64 1.76
CA THR A 26 -9.09 -4.87 1.04
C THR A 26 -8.75 -3.73 0.09
N SER A 27 -9.76 -3.15 -0.56
CA SER A 27 -9.50 -2.06 -1.48
C SER A 27 -8.90 -0.86 -0.75
N GLU A 28 -9.45 -0.53 0.42
CA GLU A 28 -8.93 0.60 1.19
C GLU A 28 -7.54 0.29 1.73
N ALA A 29 -7.30 -0.95 2.12
CA ALA A 29 -5.99 -1.35 2.61
C ALA A 29 -4.93 -1.11 1.53
N ILE A 30 -5.25 -1.49 0.31
CA ILE A 30 -4.31 -1.32 -0.80
C ILE A 30 -4.09 0.15 -1.08
N GLN A 31 -5.13 0.98 -1.00
CA GLN A 31 -4.98 2.41 -1.23
C GLN A 31 -4.06 3.05 -0.19
N GLU A 32 -4.13 2.59 1.06
CA GLU A 32 -3.22 3.12 2.08
C GLU A 32 -1.77 2.78 1.76
N LEU A 33 -1.53 1.56 1.33
CA LEU A 33 -0.16 1.17 0.97
C LEU A 33 0.33 1.93 -0.25
N LEU A 34 -0.53 2.16 -1.23
CA LEU A 34 -0.16 2.94 -2.40
C LEU A 34 0.17 4.38 -2.02
N THR A 35 -0.54 4.94 -1.04
CA THR A 35 -0.25 6.28 -0.56
C THR A 35 1.14 6.34 0.08
N ILE A 36 1.48 5.33 0.88
CA ILE A 36 2.82 5.26 1.48
C ILE A 36 3.87 5.24 0.38
N PHE A 37 3.66 4.41 -0.62
CA PHE A 37 4.61 4.26 -1.72
C PHE A 37 4.75 5.56 -2.50
N ARG A 38 3.65 6.28 -2.68
CA ARG A 38 3.68 7.54 -3.40
C ARG A 38 4.49 8.59 -2.64
N ILE A 39 4.37 8.60 -1.31
CA ILE A 39 5.07 9.57 -0.49
C ILE A 39 6.56 9.24 -0.42
N ASP A 40 6.89 7.98 -0.20
CA ASP A 40 8.28 7.57 -0.08
C ASP A 40 8.39 6.10 -0.48
N GLN A 41 8.88 5.88 -1.69
CA GLN A 41 8.96 4.52 -2.22
C GLN A 41 9.86 3.62 -1.40
N GLU A 42 10.86 4.20 -0.77
CA GLU A 42 11.86 3.42 -0.05
C GLU A 42 11.58 3.29 1.44
N TRP A 43 10.47 3.83 1.90
CA TRP A 43 10.18 3.77 3.32
C TRP A 43 10.26 2.33 3.83
N ASN A 44 11.03 2.17 4.90
CA ASN A 44 11.17 0.89 5.59
C ASN A 44 11.53 -0.24 4.63
N ASP A 45 12.52 0.01 3.80
CA ASP A 45 13.05 -0.99 2.85
C ASP A 45 11.96 -1.54 1.93
N ASP A 46 11.19 -0.66 1.33
CA ASP A 46 10.13 -1.03 0.38
C ASP A 46 8.99 -1.79 1.04
N ALA A 47 8.76 -1.56 2.33
CA ALA A 47 7.74 -2.32 3.05
C ALA A 47 6.37 -2.22 2.39
N ALA A 48 6.01 -1.04 1.90
CA ALA A 48 4.69 -0.86 1.30
C ALA A 48 4.55 -1.72 0.04
N ARG A 49 5.56 -1.71 -0.82
CA ARG A 49 5.51 -2.49 -2.05
C ARG A 49 5.49 -3.99 -1.75
N GLN A 50 6.30 -4.41 -0.82
CA GLN A 50 6.34 -5.82 -0.46
C GLN A 50 5.01 -6.27 0.11
N GLN A 51 4.39 -5.43 0.95
CA GLN A 51 3.10 -5.78 1.52
C GLN A 51 2.01 -5.79 0.45
N LEU A 52 2.10 -4.88 -0.52
CA LEU A 52 1.16 -4.89 -1.64
C LEU A 52 1.23 -6.21 -2.39
N PHE A 53 2.42 -6.69 -2.68
CA PHE A 53 2.56 -7.96 -3.38
C PHE A 53 1.99 -9.12 -2.55
N LYS A 54 2.17 -9.09 -1.24
CA LYS A 54 1.59 -10.11 -0.38
C LYS A 54 0.07 -10.09 -0.45
N PHE A 55 -0.53 -8.89 -0.43
CA PHE A 55 -1.97 -8.77 -0.53
C PHE A 55 -2.45 -9.25 -1.90
N PHE A 56 -1.75 -8.89 -2.97
CA PHE A 56 -2.11 -9.32 -4.30
C PHE A 56 -2.07 -10.84 -4.40
N ASP A 57 -1.10 -11.45 -3.76
CA ASP A 57 -0.96 -12.88 -3.77
C ASP A 57 -2.14 -13.55 -3.05
N ILE A 58 -2.54 -12.99 -1.92
CA ILE A 58 -3.68 -13.51 -1.17
C ILE A 58 -4.97 -13.37 -1.96
N LEU A 59 -5.16 -12.21 -2.59
CA LEU A 59 -6.39 -11.94 -3.34
C LEU A 59 -6.46 -12.69 -4.65
N GLY A 60 -5.31 -12.98 -5.23
CA GLY A 60 -5.27 -13.67 -6.51
C GLY A 60 -5.08 -12.70 -7.67
N SER A 61 -4.39 -13.16 -8.71
CA SER A 61 -4.01 -12.30 -9.82
C SER A 61 -5.20 -11.84 -10.67
N GLU A 62 -6.33 -12.53 -10.56
CA GLU A 62 -7.50 -12.17 -11.35
C GLU A 62 -8.49 -11.29 -10.61
N ASN A 63 -8.23 -11.03 -9.34
CA ASN A 63 -9.13 -10.20 -8.56
C ASN A 63 -9.07 -8.76 -9.08
N PRO A 64 -10.23 -8.12 -9.33
CA PRO A 64 -10.23 -6.75 -9.82
C PRO A 64 -9.44 -5.78 -8.94
N ILE A 65 -9.42 -6.01 -7.64
CA ILE A 65 -8.67 -5.16 -6.72
C ILE A 65 -7.18 -5.32 -6.99
N THR A 66 -6.73 -6.54 -7.24
CA THR A 66 -5.33 -6.79 -7.58
C THR A 66 -4.96 -6.10 -8.89
N LEU A 67 -5.82 -6.23 -9.89
CA LEU A 67 -5.54 -5.63 -11.20
C LEU A 67 -5.46 -4.12 -11.09
N SER A 68 -6.38 -3.51 -10.37
CA SER A 68 -6.37 -2.06 -10.16
C SER A 68 -5.13 -1.63 -9.38
N GLY A 69 -4.81 -2.36 -8.32
CA GLY A 69 -3.65 -2.02 -7.50
C GLY A 69 -2.34 -2.10 -8.28
N ARG A 70 -2.21 -3.14 -9.09
CA ARG A 70 -1.02 -3.31 -9.90
C ARG A 70 -0.89 -2.20 -10.93
N ARG A 71 -2.00 -1.79 -11.52
CA ARG A 71 -1.99 -0.70 -12.50
C ARG A 71 -1.53 0.59 -11.85
N GLN A 72 -2.07 0.88 -10.66
CA GLN A 72 -1.69 2.10 -9.97
C GLN A 72 -0.23 2.08 -9.56
N LEU A 73 0.24 0.93 -9.09
CA LEU A 73 1.64 0.79 -8.70
C LEU A 73 2.55 0.98 -9.91
N ALA A 74 2.20 0.38 -11.04
CA ALA A 74 2.99 0.52 -12.25
C ALA A 74 3.04 1.97 -12.71
N SER A 75 1.92 2.66 -12.61
CA SER A 75 1.86 4.06 -12.97
C SER A 75 2.84 4.89 -12.15
N MET A 76 2.96 4.58 -10.88
CA MET A 76 3.91 5.29 -10.03
C MET A 76 5.35 4.96 -10.36
N LEU A 77 5.60 3.72 -10.76
CA LEU A 77 6.96 3.29 -11.06
C LEU A 77 7.46 3.84 -12.38
N PHE A 78 6.56 4.02 -13.32
CA PHE A 78 6.96 4.47 -14.64
C PHE A 78 6.53 5.89 -15.00
N ALA A 79 6.07 6.61 -14.01
CA ALA A 79 5.58 7.99 -14.25
C ALA A 79 6.72 8.98 -14.39
#